data_4882c3ba102dba9ea23446b31acf40eb
#
_entry.id   4882c3ba102dba9ea23446b31acf40eb
#
_cell.length_a   1.000
_cell.length_b   1.000
_cell.length_c   1.000
_cell.angle_alpha   90.00
_cell.angle_beta   90.00
_cell.angle_gamma   90.00
#
_symmetry.space_group_name_H-M   'P 1'
#
loop_
_entity.id
_entity.type
_entity.pdbx_description
1 polymer ?
#
loop_
_entity_poly.entity_id
_entity_poly.type
_entity_poly.pdbx_seq_one_letter_code
_entity_poly.pdbx_strand_id
1 'polypeptide(L)'
;MKNKNLLHSFKYAFTGIYSSVKKERNLKIHTSIMLLVIIMGVLLKINYHEWLTCLVLFALVLSSELINTAIEITLNLITTEINPQVKLAKDISAGAVLINAIFSAIIGLIIFIPKIITLISLHI
;
A
#
# COMPACT_ATOMS: atom_id res chain seq x y z
N MET A 1 -3.88 30.40 7.67
CA MET A 1 -2.92 29.36 8.08
C MET A 1 -1.49 29.82 7.73
N LYS A 2 -1.00 30.78 8.49
CA LYS A 2 0.35 31.35 8.33
C LYS A 2 1.37 30.50 9.06
N ASN A 3 2.50 30.22 8.42
CA ASN A 3 3.72 29.62 8.95
C ASN A 3 3.56 28.23 9.58
N LYS A 4 3.21 27.24 8.75
CA LYS A 4 3.55 25.86 9.11
C LYS A 4 5.04 25.66 8.84
N ASN A 5 5.85 25.61 9.89
CA ASN A 5 7.20 25.09 9.81
C ASN A 5 7.18 23.76 9.07
N LEU A 6 8.17 23.48 8.24
CA LEU A 6 8.35 22.19 7.53
C LEU A 6 8.18 21.00 8.48
N LEU A 7 8.68 21.14 9.71
CA LEU A 7 8.54 20.15 10.78
C LEU A 7 7.07 19.82 11.12
N HIS A 8 6.21 20.83 11.18
CA HIS A 8 4.77 20.63 11.42
C HIS A 8 4.09 19.92 10.25
N SER A 9 4.51 20.20 9.02
CA SER A 9 3.98 19.52 7.83
C SER A 9 4.31 18.03 7.86
N PHE A 10 5.53 17.65 8.21
CA PHE A 10 5.91 16.25 8.42
C PHE A 10 5.10 15.60 9.55
N LYS A 11 4.95 16.29 10.67
CA LYS A 11 4.15 15.79 11.80
C LYS A 11 2.70 15.48 11.37
N TYR A 12 2.07 16.36 10.63
CA TYR A 12 0.70 16.14 10.15
C TYR A 12 0.62 14.99 9.14
N ALA A 13 1.59 14.90 8.23
CA ALA A 13 1.65 13.78 7.28
C ALA A 13 1.78 12.43 7.99
N PHE A 14 2.70 12.30 8.93
CA PHE A 14 2.85 11.07 9.72
C PHE A 14 1.62 10.75 10.57
N THR A 15 0.97 11.77 11.14
CA THR A 15 -0.29 11.58 11.88
C THR A 15 -1.40 11.05 10.96
N GLY A 16 -1.50 11.56 9.74
CA GLY A 16 -2.45 11.07 8.74
C GLY A 16 -2.20 9.62 8.37
N ILE A 17 -0.95 9.25 8.11
CA ILE A 17 -0.56 7.85 7.82
C ILE A 17 -0.91 6.95 9.00
N TYR A 18 -0.48 7.29 10.21
CA TYR A 18 -0.74 6.50 11.41
C TYR A 18 -2.24 6.32 11.67
N SER A 19 -3.01 7.40 11.58
CA SER A 19 -4.46 7.36 11.78
C SER A 19 -5.16 6.46 10.75
N SER A 20 -4.73 6.54 9.50
CA SER A 20 -5.29 5.72 8.42
C SER A 20 -4.95 4.24 8.59
N VAL A 21 -3.70 3.91 8.90
CA VAL A 21 -3.30 2.50 9.17
C VAL A 21 -4.05 1.94 10.38
N LYS A 22 -4.28 2.74 11.40
CA LYS A 22 -5.01 2.31 12.60
C LYS A 22 -6.49 2.04 12.34
N LYS A 23 -7.13 2.80 11.45
CA LYS A 23 -8.58 2.76 11.21
C LYS A 23 -8.97 1.92 10.01
N GLU A 24 -8.19 1.96 8.94
CA GLU A 24 -8.54 1.36 7.66
C GLU A 24 -8.09 -0.09 7.56
N ARG A 25 -9.06 -0.98 7.33
CA ARG A 25 -8.80 -2.42 7.20
C ARG A 25 -7.83 -2.74 6.07
N ASN A 26 -8.00 -2.13 4.91
CA ASN A 26 -7.16 -2.38 3.75
C ASN A 26 -5.71 -1.95 3.98
N LEU A 27 -5.51 -0.80 4.62
CA LEU A 27 -4.17 -0.34 5.00
C LEU A 27 -3.49 -1.28 6.00
N LYS A 28 -4.23 -1.82 6.96
CA LYS A 28 -3.70 -2.86 7.87
C LYS A 28 -3.24 -4.11 7.12
N ILE A 29 -4.05 -4.58 6.17
CA ILE A 29 -3.73 -5.74 5.34
C ILE A 29 -2.46 -5.48 4.52
N HIS A 30 -2.41 -4.38 3.78
CA HIS A 30 -1.26 -4.05 2.94
C HIS A 30 0.02 -3.81 3.73
N THR A 31 -0.07 -3.14 4.88
CA THR A 31 1.07 -2.95 5.79
C THR A 31 1.57 -4.29 6.33
N SER A 32 0.67 -5.19 6.70
CA SER A 32 1.03 -6.54 7.18
C SER A 32 1.71 -7.36 6.08
N ILE A 33 1.19 -7.32 4.85
CA ILE A 33 1.83 -7.98 3.69
C ILE A 33 3.21 -7.39 3.43
N MET A 34 3.36 -6.08 3.49
CA MET A 34 4.65 -5.40 3.34
C MET A 34 5.67 -5.90 4.36
N LEU A 35 5.30 -5.99 5.63
CA LEU A 35 6.18 -6.52 6.68
C LEU A 35 6.56 -7.98 6.41
N LEU A 36 5.62 -8.81 5.98
CA LEU A 36 5.89 -10.20 5.60
C LEU A 36 6.87 -10.28 4.43
N VAL A 37 6.70 -9.46 3.41
CA VAL A 37 7.60 -9.41 2.24
C VAL A 37 9.00 -8.96 2.65
N ILE A 38 9.14 -7.99 3.55
CA ILE A 38 10.44 -7.56 4.09
C ILE A 38 11.12 -8.72 4.82
N ILE A 39 10.41 -9.42 5.69
CA ILE A 39 10.95 -10.59 6.41
C ILE A 39 11.40 -11.67 5.43
N MET A 40 10.57 -12.02 4.46
CA MET A 40 10.91 -13.01 3.44
C MET A 40 12.09 -12.58 2.57
N GLY A 41 12.17 -11.30 2.22
CA GLY A 41 13.27 -10.74 1.46
C GLY A 41 14.61 -10.86 2.18
N VAL A 42 14.61 -10.63 3.49
CA VAL A 42 15.81 -10.84 4.33
C VAL A 42 16.18 -12.31 4.41
N LEU A 43 15.22 -13.18 4.69
CA LEU A 43 15.47 -14.62 4.83
C LEU A 43 15.94 -15.28 3.53
N LEU A 44 15.35 -14.90 2.40
CA LEU A 44 15.68 -15.45 1.08
C LEU A 44 16.82 -14.69 0.40
N LYS A 45 17.38 -13.67 1.06
CA LYS A 45 18.52 -12.88 0.59
C LYS A 45 18.31 -12.33 -0.83
N ILE A 46 17.20 -11.64 -1.04
CA ILE A 46 16.94 -11.01 -2.33
C ILE A 46 18.01 -9.96 -2.65
N ASN A 47 18.27 -9.76 -3.94
CA ASN A 47 19.34 -8.87 -4.38
C ASN A 47 18.92 -7.38 -4.32
N TYR A 48 19.89 -6.50 -4.60
CA TYR A 48 19.69 -5.05 -4.57
C TYR A 48 18.57 -4.57 -5.50
N HIS A 49 18.49 -5.07 -6.73
CA HIS A 49 17.44 -4.66 -7.68
C HIS A 49 16.07 -5.14 -7.26
N GLU A 50 15.98 -6.33 -6.68
CA GLU A 50 14.73 -6.86 -6.13
C GLU A 50 14.25 -6.03 -4.93
N TRP A 51 15.15 -5.58 -4.06
CA TRP A 51 14.81 -4.66 -2.98
C TRP A 51 14.30 -3.32 -3.48
N LEU A 52 14.96 -2.73 -4.49
CA LEU A 52 14.48 -1.47 -5.09
C LEU A 52 13.08 -1.63 -5.67
N THR A 53 12.84 -2.74 -6.36
CA THR A 53 11.51 -3.06 -6.91
C THR A 53 10.47 -3.17 -5.79
N CYS A 54 10.75 -3.91 -4.72
CA CYS A 54 9.85 -4.03 -3.58
C CYS A 54 9.53 -2.67 -2.94
N LEU A 55 10.53 -1.83 -2.73
CA LEU A 55 10.34 -0.50 -2.14
C LEU A 55 9.42 0.38 -2.98
N VAL A 56 9.58 0.37 -4.31
CA VAL A 56 8.69 1.11 -5.22
C VAL A 56 7.26 0.57 -5.14
N LEU A 57 7.10 -0.76 -5.13
CA LEU A 57 5.78 -1.39 -5.03
C LEU A 57 5.11 -1.07 -3.68
N PHE A 58 5.84 -1.09 -2.58
CA PHE A 58 5.30 -0.68 -1.27
C PHE A 58 4.80 0.76 -1.31
N ALA A 59 5.60 1.67 -1.85
CA ALA A 59 5.22 3.08 -1.97
C ALA A 59 3.95 3.26 -2.82
N LEU A 60 3.85 2.57 -3.95
CA LEU A 60 2.69 2.64 -4.84
C LEU A 60 1.41 2.11 -4.18
N VAL A 61 1.48 0.95 -3.55
CA VAL A 61 0.31 0.35 -2.89
C VAL A 61 -0.14 1.21 -1.71
N LEU A 62 0.77 1.57 -0.81
CA LEU A 62 0.40 2.33 0.38
C LEU A 62 -0.08 3.74 0.05
N SER A 63 0.56 4.43 -0.90
CA SER A 63 0.12 5.76 -1.31
C SER A 63 -1.24 5.74 -1.99
N SER A 64 -1.51 4.76 -2.85
CA SER A 64 -2.83 4.63 -3.48
C SER A 64 -3.93 4.34 -2.47
N GLU A 65 -3.66 3.53 -1.45
CA GLU A 65 -4.62 3.29 -0.35
C GLU A 65 -4.88 4.56 0.48
N LEU A 66 -3.86 5.33 0.79
CA LEU A 66 -4.02 6.60 1.51
C LEU A 66 -4.85 7.61 0.71
N ILE A 67 -4.60 7.70 -0.59
CA ILE A 67 -5.36 8.56 -1.50
C ILE A 67 -6.81 8.07 -1.60
N ASN A 68 -7.03 6.78 -1.75
CA ASN A 68 -8.37 6.19 -1.75
C ASN A 68 -9.13 6.53 -0.46
N THR A 69 -8.50 6.37 0.69
CA THR A 69 -9.08 6.73 1.99
C THR A 69 -9.47 8.21 2.06
N ALA A 70 -8.59 9.10 1.59
CA ALA A 70 -8.86 10.53 1.57
C ALA A 70 -10.05 10.87 0.64
N ILE A 71 -10.15 10.22 -0.52
CA ILE A 71 -11.27 10.38 -1.46
C ILE A 71 -12.57 9.90 -0.81
N GLU A 72 -12.58 8.74 -0.17
CA GLU A 72 -13.75 8.21 0.52
C GLU A 72 -14.25 9.15 1.62
N ILE A 73 -13.34 9.65 2.46
CA ILE A 73 -13.68 10.63 3.51
C ILE A 73 -14.29 11.89 2.89
N THR A 74 -13.67 12.41 1.83
CA THR A 74 -14.14 13.61 1.14
C THR A 74 -15.54 13.42 0.55
N LEU A 75 -15.78 12.30 -0.11
CA LEU A 75 -17.07 11.99 -0.73
C LEU A 75 -18.16 11.78 0.33
N ASN A 76 -17.84 11.19 1.47
CA ASN A 76 -18.77 11.03 2.58
C ASN A 76 -19.16 12.36 3.23
N LEU A 77 -18.30 13.39 3.15
CA LEU A 77 -18.63 14.74 3.61
C LEU A 77 -19.54 15.49 2.62
N ILE A 78 -19.51 15.15 1.33
CA ILE A 78 -20.34 15.78 0.31
C ILE A 78 -21.79 15.33 0.41
N THR A 79 -22.03 14.03 0.58
CA THR A 79 -23.38 13.47 0.69
C THR A 79 -23.38 12.15 1.45
N THR A 80 -24.47 11.96 2.22
CA THR A 80 -24.80 10.66 2.83
C THR A 80 -25.86 9.88 2.04
N GLU A 81 -26.45 10.53 1.00
CA GLU A 81 -27.45 9.91 0.14
C GLU A 81 -26.80 9.01 -0.91
N ILE A 82 -27.59 8.04 -1.40
CA ILE A 82 -27.15 7.17 -2.51
C ILE A 82 -27.10 8.00 -3.79
N ASN A 83 -25.87 8.22 -4.29
CA ASN A 83 -25.61 8.97 -5.51
C ASN A 83 -24.73 8.14 -6.44
N PRO A 84 -25.18 7.84 -7.68
CA PRO A 84 -24.42 7.02 -8.62
C PRO A 84 -23.05 7.60 -8.98
N GLN A 85 -22.90 8.91 -9.03
CA GLN A 85 -21.62 9.58 -9.34
C GLN A 85 -20.62 9.43 -8.17
N VAL A 86 -21.11 9.55 -6.94
CA VAL A 86 -20.29 9.32 -5.74
C VAL A 86 -19.84 7.86 -5.67
N LYS A 87 -20.75 6.93 -5.96
CA LYS A 87 -20.40 5.50 -6.03
C LYS A 87 -19.34 5.24 -7.10
N LEU A 88 -19.50 5.79 -8.29
CA LEU A 88 -18.54 5.65 -9.37
C LEU A 88 -17.17 6.20 -8.98
N ALA A 89 -17.09 7.36 -8.34
CA ALA A 89 -15.86 7.96 -7.88
C ALA A 89 -15.13 7.07 -6.84
N LYS A 90 -15.88 6.48 -5.91
CA LYS A 90 -15.34 5.50 -4.94
C LYS A 90 -14.82 4.24 -5.66
N ASP A 91 -15.56 3.71 -6.61
CA ASP A 91 -15.19 2.52 -7.37
C ASP A 91 -13.92 2.76 -8.21
N ILE A 92 -13.79 3.92 -8.85
CA ILE A 92 -12.58 4.31 -9.60
C ILE A 92 -11.37 4.40 -8.66
N SER A 93 -11.53 5.03 -7.52
CA SER A 93 -10.47 5.18 -6.52
C SER A 93 -10.01 3.82 -6.00
N ALA A 94 -10.93 2.94 -5.67
CA ALA A 94 -10.63 1.55 -5.28
C ALA A 94 -9.98 0.76 -6.42
N GLY A 95 -10.36 1.02 -7.68
CA GLY A 95 -9.76 0.42 -8.87
C GLY A 95 -8.27 0.76 -9.01
N ALA A 96 -7.87 1.98 -8.68
CA ALA A 96 -6.46 2.37 -8.69
C ALA A 96 -5.63 1.56 -7.68
N VAL A 97 -6.17 1.33 -6.49
CA VAL A 97 -5.54 0.44 -5.49
C VAL A 97 -5.44 -0.98 -6.02
N LEU A 98 -6.50 -1.49 -6.61
CA LEU A 98 -6.55 -2.84 -7.16
C LEU A 98 -5.49 -3.07 -8.25
N ILE A 99 -5.29 -2.12 -9.14
CA ILE A 99 -4.24 -2.18 -10.18
C ILE A 99 -2.87 -2.32 -9.53
N ASN A 100 -2.53 -1.45 -8.58
CA ASN A 100 -1.25 -1.51 -7.87
C ASN A 100 -1.08 -2.83 -7.12
N ALA A 101 -2.12 -3.34 -6.48
CA ALA A 101 -2.08 -4.60 -5.75
C ALA A 101 -1.86 -5.81 -6.68
N ILE A 102 -2.54 -5.86 -7.82
CA ILE A 102 -2.40 -6.94 -8.80
C ILE A 102 -0.98 -6.99 -9.37
N PHE A 103 -0.45 -5.87 -9.86
CA PHE A 103 0.90 -5.81 -10.40
C PHE A 103 1.96 -6.12 -9.33
N SER A 104 1.77 -5.64 -8.11
CA SER A 104 2.66 -5.96 -6.98
C SER A 104 2.65 -7.45 -6.66
N ALA A 105 1.49 -8.10 -6.68
CA ALA A 105 1.38 -9.54 -6.46
C ALA A 105 2.10 -10.32 -7.56
N ILE A 106 1.92 -9.95 -8.83
CA ILE A 106 2.59 -10.60 -9.97
C ILE A 106 4.11 -10.49 -9.83
N ILE A 107 4.62 -9.29 -9.56
CA ILE A 107 6.06 -9.05 -9.42
C ILE A 107 6.62 -9.78 -8.19
N GLY A 108 5.88 -9.77 -7.08
CA GLY A 108 6.24 -10.52 -5.88
C GLY A 108 6.37 -12.02 -6.13
N LEU A 109 5.44 -12.60 -6.87
CA LEU A 109 5.51 -14.02 -7.27
C LEU A 109 6.74 -14.30 -8.15
N ILE A 110 7.04 -13.43 -9.10
CA ILE A 110 8.21 -13.55 -9.97
C ILE A 110 9.52 -13.51 -9.18
N ILE A 111 9.60 -12.66 -8.14
CA ILE A 111 10.79 -12.54 -7.30
C ILE A 111 10.93 -13.73 -6.35
N PHE A 112 9.87 -14.09 -5.65
CA PHE A 112 9.95 -15.00 -4.51
C PHE A 112 9.79 -16.48 -4.85
N ILE A 113 8.95 -16.85 -5.82
CA ILE A 113 8.70 -18.26 -6.16
C ILE A 113 9.98 -19.00 -6.56
N PRO A 114 10.84 -18.49 -7.47
CA PRO A 114 12.08 -19.18 -7.82
C PRO A 114 13.00 -19.42 -6.62
N LYS A 115 13.07 -18.46 -5.71
CA LYS A 115 13.90 -18.56 -4.50
C LYS A 115 13.37 -19.60 -3.51
N ILE A 116 12.05 -19.67 -3.33
CA ILE A 116 11.40 -20.65 -2.49
C ILE A 116 11.62 -22.07 -3.06
N ILE A 117 11.44 -22.24 -4.36
CA ILE A 117 11.68 -23.54 -5.03
C ILE A 117 13.13 -23.98 -4.85
N THR A 118 14.10 -23.09 -5.04
CA THR A 118 15.52 -23.38 -4.82
C THR A 118 15.79 -23.80 -3.38
N LEU A 119 15.21 -23.10 -2.40
CA LEU A 119 15.36 -23.42 -0.99
C LEU A 119 14.81 -24.81 -0.66
N ILE A 120 13.64 -25.16 -1.17
CA ILE A 120 13.02 -26.47 -0.96
C ILE A 120 13.88 -27.57 -1.60
N SER A 121 14.37 -27.38 -2.81
CA SER A 121 15.17 -28.37 -3.53
C SER A 121 16.53 -28.66 -2.88
N LEU A 122 17.06 -27.73 -2.10
CA LEU A 122 18.30 -27.92 -1.33
C LEU A 122 18.10 -28.75 -0.06
N HIS A 123 16.85 -28.92 0.39
CA HIS A 123 16.52 -29.63 1.65
C HIS A 123 15.84 -30.98 1.40
N ILE A 124 15.65 -31.36 0.14
CA ILE A 124 15.19 -32.70 -0.30
C ILE A 124 16.37 -33.51 -0.79
#